data_be7d28921e75c95bbdaf8ef9a93fb59e
#
_entry.id   be7d28921e75c95bbdaf8ef9a93fb59e
#
_cell.length_a   1.000
_cell.length_b   1.000
_cell.length_c   1.000
_cell.angle_alpha   90.00
_cell.angle_beta   90.00
_cell.angle_gamma   90.00
#
_symmetry.space_group_name_H-M   'P 1'
#
loop_
_entity.id
_entity.type
_entity.pdbx_description
1 polymer ?
#
loop_
_entity_poly.entity_id
_entity_poly.type
_entity_poly.pdbx_seq_one_letter_code
_entity_poly.pdbx_strand_id
1 'polypeptide(L)'
;MKNLQESYTESELKDLAGKGIFGSKGSDGYLLIKTNFGEGEKVIAYADLNNDKYTDIITYKQEKNSIYFYSYTYDHNQYIFNKSEVLFILNSTLDNPIVKNVIVNSFIKTSISPDFLISISNDDKNKYETHLFYKNKNKDEYLYKNLNINSNIVVADINGDRNMEIIFFKDNMRQIFYFGDEYSKDGTIKSFDEILSSKDKEGASNYKFLNKKFSDKYGNAFVDLNGDCLPDLILTSEEDQILYLEIYYHTEEKYNLDSYSFKIGEYGAFLIGDFDRNSQLDILFPHLNEPKVTIFYNQFQSNHNWDENYCEIIKNNNDVKEKKYKKVFNEFFLNDSKTYKTIDLIKNNSQNYTFYGKETLIRAGDFGSTGIPGLLAIFKTNETNNKNKIIKLFEFEKDKITEVDLKLDTYLEKMDIQYATFFDFAEDGRLDLIIQGKDKIISIWNNNSPDKFFIKNKIVLKKGKFSTLEFGTSFRYVVTDNEGLRSDNVVAQMPQTSGMIIPLPFAYQGIGRSNNYIEHLYAISTSFDKVSNDIISVNKDSFTPIIPNTQLIITKGYEKEKVKWEIELVVTPTENLLILLIVIIIILFIILFIIIFLHSKERNEDKEQDSDNFRAWFA
;
A
#
# COMPACT_ATOMS: atom_id res chain seq x y z
N MET A 1 -7.84 21.87 -17.62
CA MET A 1 -9.22 22.29 -17.89
C MET A 1 -9.69 22.03 -19.33
N LYS A 2 -8.93 22.31 -20.40
CA LYS A 2 -9.39 22.00 -21.77
C LYS A 2 -9.74 20.53 -22.01
N ASN A 3 -8.97 19.59 -21.46
CA ASN A 3 -9.21 18.14 -21.66
C ASN A 3 -10.35 17.57 -20.77
N LEU A 4 -10.73 18.27 -19.71
CA LEU A 4 -11.89 17.92 -18.90
C LEU A 4 -13.21 18.31 -19.61
N GLN A 5 -13.20 19.38 -20.41
CA GLN A 5 -14.37 19.80 -21.18
C GLN A 5 -14.73 18.84 -22.33
N GLU A 6 -13.75 18.11 -22.88
CA GLU A 6 -14.01 17.13 -23.95
C GLU A 6 -14.64 15.82 -23.46
N SER A 7 -14.65 15.55 -22.13
CA SER A 7 -15.15 14.29 -21.56
C SER A 7 -16.54 14.37 -20.90
N TYR A 8 -17.03 15.56 -20.65
CA TYR A 8 -18.36 15.82 -20.08
C TYR A 8 -19.14 16.78 -20.93
N THR A 9 -20.44 16.58 -21.03
CA THR A 9 -21.32 17.58 -21.66
C THR A 9 -21.38 18.84 -20.77
N GLU A 10 -21.60 20.00 -21.37
CA GLU A 10 -21.66 21.27 -20.63
C GLU A 10 -22.75 21.29 -19.57
N SER A 11 -23.82 20.48 -19.74
CA SER A 11 -24.89 20.29 -18.77
C SER A 11 -24.44 19.44 -17.57
N GLU A 12 -23.64 18.39 -17.79
CA GLU A 12 -23.07 17.55 -16.73
C GLU A 12 -22.06 18.33 -15.89
N LEU A 13 -21.23 19.16 -16.53
CA LEU A 13 -20.28 20.03 -15.85
C LEU A 13 -21.00 21.08 -14.97
N LYS A 14 -22.12 21.67 -15.46
CA LYS A 14 -22.92 22.63 -14.66
C LYS A 14 -23.63 21.96 -13.50
N ASP A 15 -24.16 20.75 -13.67
CA ASP A 15 -24.83 20.00 -12.59
C ASP A 15 -23.81 19.59 -11.49
N LEU A 16 -22.62 19.18 -11.89
CA LEU A 16 -21.54 18.84 -10.97
C LEU A 16 -20.96 20.06 -10.24
N ALA A 17 -20.81 21.19 -10.95
CA ALA A 17 -20.37 22.46 -10.34
C ALA A 17 -21.41 23.02 -9.34
N GLY A 18 -22.70 22.86 -9.66
CA GLY A 18 -23.80 23.24 -8.77
C GLY A 18 -23.85 22.43 -7.47
N LYS A 19 -23.25 21.25 -7.45
CA LYS A 19 -23.15 20.35 -6.28
C LYS A 19 -21.84 20.49 -5.51
N GLY A 20 -20.95 21.42 -5.88
CA GLY A 20 -19.65 21.61 -5.25
C GLY A 20 -18.64 20.51 -5.55
N ILE A 21 -18.90 19.66 -6.57
CA ILE A 21 -18.05 18.55 -6.99
C ILE A 21 -16.94 19.03 -7.95
N PHE A 22 -17.14 20.18 -8.62
CA PHE A 22 -16.12 20.88 -9.38
C PHE A 22 -15.68 22.13 -8.59
N GLY A 23 -14.60 21.98 -7.84
CA GLY A 23 -13.85 23.14 -7.40
C GLY A 23 -13.07 23.74 -8.57
N SER A 24 -13.06 25.06 -8.68
CA SER A 24 -11.99 25.75 -9.42
C SER A 24 -10.66 25.39 -8.76
N LYS A 25 -9.55 25.37 -9.52
CA LYS A 25 -8.20 25.25 -8.99
C LYS A 25 -8.06 26.12 -7.72
N GLY A 26 -7.90 25.49 -6.54
CA GLY A 26 -7.83 26.21 -5.26
C GLY A 26 -9.08 26.18 -4.38
N SER A 27 -10.16 25.48 -4.76
CA SER A 27 -11.29 25.23 -3.85
C SER A 27 -11.12 23.91 -3.12
N ASP A 28 -11.29 23.92 -1.81
CA ASP A 28 -11.35 22.69 -1.00
C ASP A 28 -12.56 21.85 -1.45
N GLY A 29 -12.36 20.53 -1.58
CA GLY A 29 -13.42 19.62 -1.94
C GLY A 29 -12.95 18.37 -2.65
N TYR A 30 -13.91 17.56 -3.08
CA TYR A 30 -13.66 16.34 -3.86
C TYR A 30 -13.93 16.59 -5.33
N LEU A 31 -12.97 16.22 -6.20
CA LEU A 31 -13.10 16.37 -7.64
C LEU A 31 -13.37 15.01 -8.29
N LEU A 32 -14.51 14.89 -8.98
CA LEU A 32 -14.78 13.74 -9.82
C LEU A 32 -14.05 13.91 -11.16
N ILE A 33 -13.15 12.99 -11.46
CA ILE A 33 -12.37 13.02 -12.70
C ILE A 33 -12.66 11.75 -13.49
N LYS A 34 -12.98 11.92 -14.76
CA LYS A 34 -13.10 10.79 -15.67
C LYS A 34 -11.71 10.33 -16.07
N THR A 35 -11.42 9.07 -15.83
CA THR A 35 -10.18 8.44 -16.25
C THR A 35 -10.22 8.08 -17.74
N ASN A 36 -9.05 8.05 -18.38
CA ASN A 36 -8.91 7.63 -19.78
C ASN A 36 -8.86 6.11 -19.96
N PHE A 37 -9.27 5.34 -18.95
CA PHE A 37 -9.31 3.88 -19.04
C PHE A 37 -10.36 3.44 -20.07
N GLY A 38 -10.04 2.36 -20.78
CA GLY A 38 -10.94 1.81 -21.80
C GLY A 38 -12.23 1.24 -21.21
N GLU A 39 -13.29 1.26 -22.00
CA GLU A 39 -14.57 0.67 -21.62
C GLU A 39 -14.42 -0.84 -21.34
N GLY A 40 -14.98 -1.32 -20.23
CA GLY A 40 -14.90 -2.71 -19.78
C GLY A 40 -13.53 -3.14 -19.26
N GLU A 41 -12.59 -2.22 -19.07
CA GLU A 41 -11.32 -2.50 -18.39
C GLU A 41 -11.50 -2.49 -16.87
N LYS A 42 -10.69 -3.31 -16.20
CA LYS A 42 -10.62 -3.39 -14.73
C LYS A 42 -9.19 -3.16 -14.29
N VAL A 43 -8.99 -2.34 -13.27
CA VAL A 43 -7.68 -2.21 -12.62
C VAL A 43 -7.36 -3.52 -11.89
N ILE A 44 -6.17 -4.06 -12.11
CA ILE A 44 -5.78 -5.36 -11.56
C ILE A 44 -4.45 -5.34 -10.79
N ALA A 45 -3.58 -4.37 -11.03
CA ALA A 45 -2.32 -4.23 -10.31
C ALA A 45 -1.77 -2.81 -10.42
N TYR A 46 -0.83 -2.52 -9.53
CA TYR A 46 0.01 -1.33 -9.53
C TYR A 46 1.48 -1.75 -9.60
N ALA A 47 2.28 -1.04 -10.38
CA ALA A 47 3.72 -1.23 -10.44
C ALA A 47 4.39 0.00 -11.05
N ASP A 48 5.72 0.08 -10.95
CA ASP A 48 6.55 1.00 -11.73
C ASP A 48 7.23 0.17 -12.82
N LEU A 49 6.66 0.15 -14.02
CA LEU A 49 7.14 -0.67 -15.12
C LEU A 49 8.20 0.03 -15.99
N ASN A 50 8.15 1.34 -16.04
CA ASN A 50 9.08 2.17 -16.82
C ASN A 50 10.27 2.65 -15.98
N ASN A 51 10.26 2.35 -14.67
CA ASN A 51 11.30 2.71 -13.70
C ASN A 51 11.48 4.23 -13.57
N ASP A 52 10.39 5.00 -13.67
CA ASP A 52 10.36 6.44 -13.46
C ASP A 52 10.03 6.83 -12.01
N LYS A 53 9.82 5.84 -11.14
CA LYS A 53 9.50 5.94 -9.71
C LYS A 53 8.07 6.34 -9.39
N TYR A 54 7.28 6.68 -10.37
CA TYR A 54 5.84 6.86 -10.21
C TYR A 54 5.12 5.53 -10.24
N THR A 55 3.89 5.53 -9.79
CA THR A 55 3.09 4.30 -9.74
C THR A 55 2.21 4.22 -10.98
N ASP A 56 2.46 3.21 -11.79
CA ASP A 56 1.67 2.92 -12.99
C ASP A 56 0.49 2.02 -12.67
N ILE A 57 -0.51 2.03 -13.54
CA ILE A 57 -1.74 1.24 -13.41
C ILE A 57 -1.78 0.16 -14.49
N ILE A 58 -2.11 -1.05 -14.08
CA ILE A 58 -2.28 -2.19 -14.96
C ILE A 58 -3.74 -2.57 -14.99
N THR A 59 -4.30 -2.68 -16.20
CA THR A 59 -5.72 -3.04 -16.40
C THR A 59 -5.86 -4.33 -17.20
N TYR A 60 -6.99 -5.00 -17.02
CA TYR A 60 -7.38 -6.19 -17.73
C TYR A 60 -8.73 -5.99 -18.42
N LYS A 61 -8.81 -6.34 -19.69
CA LYS A 61 -10.06 -6.39 -20.45
C LYS A 61 -10.45 -7.83 -20.71
N GLN A 62 -11.46 -8.31 -19.99
CA GLN A 62 -11.89 -9.71 -20.00
C GLN A 62 -12.34 -10.20 -21.40
N GLU A 63 -13.11 -9.40 -22.14
CA GLU A 63 -13.59 -9.75 -23.48
C GLU A 63 -12.47 -10.07 -24.47
N LYS A 64 -11.29 -9.46 -24.29
CA LYS A 64 -10.13 -9.62 -25.17
C LYS A 64 -9.02 -10.45 -24.53
N ASN A 65 -9.17 -10.90 -23.27
CA ASN A 65 -8.11 -11.51 -22.46
C ASN A 65 -6.80 -10.71 -22.48
N SER A 66 -6.89 -9.38 -22.55
CA SER A 66 -5.75 -8.51 -22.79
C SER A 66 -5.41 -7.70 -21.57
N ILE A 67 -4.12 -7.60 -21.28
CA ILE A 67 -3.55 -6.75 -20.22
C ILE A 67 -2.99 -5.48 -20.86
N TYR A 68 -3.34 -4.34 -20.30
CA TYR A 68 -2.87 -3.02 -20.71
C TYR A 68 -2.09 -2.38 -19.58
N PHE A 69 -1.18 -1.53 -19.98
CA PHE A 69 -0.35 -0.75 -19.09
C PHE A 69 -0.67 0.74 -19.29
N TYR A 70 -0.81 1.45 -18.19
CA TYR A 70 -1.01 2.89 -18.17
C TYR A 70 0.13 3.52 -17.40
N SER A 71 1.09 4.13 -18.14
CA SER A 71 2.18 4.86 -17.53
C SER A 71 1.72 6.20 -17.02
N TYR A 72 2.15 6.50 -15.81
CA TYR A 72 1.98 7.82 -15.23
C TYR A 72 2.99 8.80 -15.85
N THR A 73 2.52 9.95 -16.26
CA THR A 73 3.37 11.02 -16.78
C THR A 73 2.86 12.36 -16.33
N TYR A 74 3.79 13.26 -16.03
CA TYR A 74 3.50 14.65 -15.76
C TYR A 74 3.79 15.47 -17.02
N ASP A 75 2.75 15.93 -17.71
CA ASP A 75 2.87 16.72 -18.94
C ASP A 75 2.05 18.01 -18.83
N HIS A 76 2.65 19.14 -19.20
CA HIS A 76 2.03 20.47 -19.26
C HIS A 76 1.18 20.83 -18.01
N ASN A 77 1.70 20.61 -16.82
CA ASN A 77 1.01 20.85 -15.55
C ASN A 77 -0.24 19.97 -15.32
N GLN A 78 -0.30 18.81 -15.94
CA GLN A 78 -1.37 17.84 -15.73
C GLN A 78 -0.79 16.45 -15.55
N TYR A 79 -1.40 15.69 -14.64
CA TYR A 79 -1.11 14.28 -14.44
C TYR A 79 -1.93 13.46 -15.43
N ILE A 80 -1.27 12.69 -16.26
CA ILE A 80 -1.90 11.92 -17.33
C ILE A 80 -1.44 10.48 -17.24
N PHE A 81 -2.40 9.55 -17.30
CA PHE A 81 -2.12 8.15 -17.53
C PHE A 81 -2.16 7.85 -19.02
N ASN A 82 -0.99 7.67 -19.62
CA ASN A 82 -0.88 7.32 -21.01
C ASN A 82 -1.04 5.82 -21.22
N LYS A 83 -2.05 5.44 -22.01
CA LYS A 83 -2.27 4.05 -22.36
C LYS A 83 -1.19 3.54 -23.28
N SER A 84 -0.56 2.43 -22.92
CA SER A 84 0.31 1.67 -23.81
C SER A 84 -0.50 0.84 -24.81
N GLU A 85 0.16 0.23 -25.75
CA GLU A 85 -0.35 -0.90 -26.49
C GLU A 85 -0.63 -2.09 -25.55
N VAL A 86 -1.26 -3.15 -26.08
CA VAL A 86 -1.48 -4.39 -25.35
C VAL A 86 -0.14 -4.92 -24.84
N LEU A 87 0.00 -5.03 -23.52
CA LEU A 87 1.23 -5.54 -22.90
C LEU A 87 1.44 -7.02 -23.24
N PHE A 88 0.38 -7.82 -23.06
CA PHE A 88 0.31 -9.22 -23.50
C PHE A 88 -1.13 -9.74 -23.43
N ILE A 89 -1.37 -10.89 -24.08
CA ILE A 89 -2.66 -11.59 -24.11
C ILE A 89 -2.54 -12.83 -23.23
N LEU A 90 -3.54 -13.06 -22.39
CA LEU A 90 -3.63 -14.25 -21.55
C LEU A 90 -4.14 -15.44 -22.38
N ASN A 91 -3.30 -16.44 -22.58
CA ASN A 91 -3.66 -17.71 -23.19
C ASN A 91 -4.14 -18.68 -22.10
N SER A 92 -5.44 -18.68 -21.81
CA SER A 92 -6.05 -19.58 -20.84
C SER A 92 -6.78 -20.73 -21.51
N THR A 93 -6.76 -21.89 -20.88
CA THR A 93 -7.59 -23.05 -21.25
C THR A 93 -8.95 -23.03 -20.55
N LEU A 94 -9.16 -22.09 -19.62
CA LEU A 94 -10.40 -21.95 -18.88
C LEU A 94 -11.47 -21.22 -19.70
N ASP A 95 -12.70 -21.69 -19.59
CA ASP A 95 -13.88 -20.99 -20.12
C ASP A 95 -14.17 -19.77 -19.25
N ASN A 96 -14.27 -18.57 -19.85
CA ASN A 96 -14.52 -17.31 -19.15
C ASN A 96 -13.58 -17.06 -17.96
N PRO A 97 -12.27 -16.93 -18.21
CA PRO A 97 -11.29 -16.76 -17.14
C PRO A 97 -11.50 -15.44 -16.41
N ILE A 98 -11.39 -15.50 -15.09
CA ILE A 98 -11.40 -14.32 -14.20
C ILE A 98 -10.02 -14.18 -13.59
N VAL A 99 -9.41 -13.02 -13.74
CA VAL A 99 -8.15 -12.71 -13.08
C VAL A 99 -8.40 -12.56 -11.58
N LYS A 100 -7.73 -13.40 -10.79
CA LYS A 100 -7.81 -13.39 -9.32
C LYS A 100 -6.70 -12.56 -8.70
N ASN A 101 -5.46 -12.82 -9.08
CA ASN A 101 -4.29 -12.13 -8.55
C ASN A 101 -3.35 -11.76 -9.69
N VAL A 102 -2.79 -10.57 -9.60
CA VAL A 102 -1.68 -10.12 -10.44
C VAL A 102 -0.60 -9.57 -9.52
N ILE A 103 0.56 -10.16 -9.57
CA ILE A 103 1.72 -9.75 -8.80
C ILE A 103 2.80 -9.34 -9.77
N VAL A 104 3.26 -8.11 -9.63
CA VAL A 104 4.38 -7.58 -10.42
C VAL A 104 5.59 -7.51 -9.51
N ASN A 105 6.57 -8.37 -9.78
CA ASN A 105 7.81 -8.43 -9.00
C ASN A 105 8.91 -9.08 -9.84
N SER A 106 10.04 -9.37 -9.24
CA SER A 106 11.10 -10.13 -9.89
C SER A 106 11.09 -11.56 -9.39
N PHE A 107 10.59 -12.47 -10.22
CA PHE A 107 10.59 -13.91 -9.94
C PHE A 107 11.80 -14.59 -10.55
N ILE A 108 12.25 -14.13 -11.70
CA ILE A 108 13.40 -14.69 -12.42
C ILE A 108 14.61 -13.78 -12.23
N LYS A 109 15.70 -14.29 -11.64
CA LYS A 109 16.92 -13.50 -11.36
C LYS A 109 17.55 -12.85 -12.59
N THR A 110 17.41 -13.45 -13.75
CA THR A 110 17.98 -12.97 -15.01
C THR A 110 17.04 -12.10 -15.83
N SER A 111 15.85 -11.79 -15.32
CA SER A 111 14.91 -10.87 -15.97
C SER A 111 15.49 -9.46 -16.08
N ILE A 112 15.12 -8.75 -17.15
CA ILE A 112 15.57 -7.38 -17.43
C ILE A 112 14.50 -6.32 -17.16
N SER A 113 13.32 -6.78 -16.76
CA SER A 113 12.16 -5.96 -16.38
C SER A 113 11.39 -6.67 -15.29
N PRO A 114 10.47 -6.01 -14.61
CA PRO A 114 9.55 -6.68 -13.70
C PRO A 114 8.80 -7.83 -14.39
N ASP A 115 8.64 -8.94 -13.70
CA ASP A 115 7.89 -10.11 -14.14
C ASP A 115 6.46 -10.03 -13.64
N PHE A 116 5.53 -10.69 -14.35
CA PHE A 116 4.13 -10.77 -13.96
C PHE A 116 3.76 -12.20 -13.60
N LEU A 117 3.29 -12.40 -12.40
CA LEU A 117 2.65 -13.64 -11.98
C LEU A 117 1.14 -13.42 -11.93
N ILE A 118 0.40 -14.18 -12.73
CA ILE A 118 -1.04 -14.00 -12.89
C ILE A 118 -1.74 -15.31 -12.56
N SER A 119 -2.62 -15.25 -11.56
CA SER A 119 -3.53 -16.34 -11.23
C SER A 119 -4.91 -16.03 -11.78
N ILE A 120 -5.45 -16.97 -12.53
CA ILE A 120 -6.79 -16.90 -13.11
C ILE A 120 -7.62 -18.09 -12.66
N SER A 121 -8.93 -17.90 -12.57
CA SER A 121 -9.84 -18.97 -12.20
C SER A 121 -11.09 -18.97 -13.08
N ASN A 122 -11.78 -20.10 -13.08
CA ASN A 122 -13.18 -20.18 -13.47
C ASN A 122 -13.99 -20.42 -12.18
N ASP A 123 -14.75 -19.42 -11.74
CA ASP A 123 -15.50 -19.47 -10.48
C ASP A 123 -16.50 -20.63 -10.40
N ASP A 124 -17.11 -20.99 -11.54
CA ASP A 124 -18.11 -22.06 -11.59
C ASP A 124 -17.52 -23.46 -11.38
N LYS A 125 -16.21 -23.64 -11.64
CA LYS A 125 -15.56 -24.96 -11.65
C LYS A 125 -14.42 -25.10 -10.63
N ASN A 126 -14.13 -24.08 -9.82
CA ASN A 126 -12.98 -24.06 -8.90
C ASN A 126 -11.66 -24.50 -9.56
N LYS A 127 -11.49 -24.14 -10.83
CA LYS A 127 -10.26 -24.41 -11.58
C LYS A 127 -9.40 -23.17 -11.61
N TYR A 128 -8.11 -23.35 -11.43
CA TYR A 128 -7.13 -22.28 -11.43
C TYR A 128 -6.03 -22.57 -12.46
N GLU A 129 -5.43 -21.52 -12.98
CA GLU A 129 -4.19 -21.55 -13.74
C GLU A 129 -3.29 -20.43 -13.27
N THR A 130 -1.99 -20.69 -13.20
CA THR A 130 -0.99 -19.68 -12.81
C THR A 130 0.00 -19.49 -13.94
N HIS A 131 0.12 -18.27 -14.39
CA HIS A 131 0.91 -17.87 -15.55
C HIS A 131 2.02 -16.91 -15.13
N LEU A 132 3.24 -17.15 -15.62
CA LEU A 132 4.38 -16.28 -15.46
C LEU A 132 4.75 -15.64 -16.80
N PHE A 133 4.85 -14.30 -16.81
CA PHE A 133 5.35 -13.52 -17.93
C PHE A 133 6.63 -12.82 -17.50
N TYR A 134 7.69 -12.93 -18.32
CA TYR A 134 9.01 -12.38 -18.00
C TYR A 134 9.75 -11.95 -19.26
N LYS A 135 10.70 -11.04 -19.15
CA LYS A 135 11.57 -10.59 -20.26
C LYS A 135 12.99 -11.07 -20.07
N ASN A 136 13.62 -11.53 -21.15
CA ASN A 136 15.03 -11.86 -21.16
C ASN A 136 15.82 -10.92 -22.07
N LYS A 137 17.16 -10.94 -21.96
CA LYS A 137 18.06 -10.05 -22.72
C LYS A 137 17.96 -10.21 -24.24
N ASN A 138 17.38 -11.29 -24.74
CA ASN A 138 17.38 -11.65 -26.15
C ASN A 138 16.07 -11.31 -26.86
N LYS A 139 15.03 -10.93 -26.11
CA LYS A 139 13.69 -10.62 -26.66
C LYS A 139 13.10 -9.41 -25.95
N ASP A 140 12.59 -8.48 -26.73
CA ASP A 140 11.91 -7.30 -26.20
C ASP A 140 10.45 -7.58 -25.79
N GLU A 141 9.94 -8.75 -26.13
CA GLU A 141 8.60 -9.22 -25.79
C GLU A 141 8.60 -10.05 -24.53
N TYR A 142 7.48 -10.05 -23.81
CA TYR A 142 7.27 -10.95 -22.68
C TYR A 142 7.18 -12.39 -23.12
N LEU A 143 7.99 -13.25 -22.53
CA LEU A 143 7.91 -14.68 -22.63
C LEU A 143 6.88 -15.22 -21.65
N TYR A 144 6.26 -16.33 -21.98
CA TYR A 144 5.19 -16.95 -21.22
C TYR A 144 5.56 -18.34 -20.71
N LYS A 145 5.21 -18.65 -19.46
CA LYS A 145 5.32 -19.98 -18.86
C LYS A 145 4.08 -20.28 -18.01
N ASN A 146 3.39 -21.40 -18.28
CA ASN A 146 2.39 -21.94 -17.37
C ASN A 146 3.11 -22.73 -16.27
N LEU A 147 2.85 -22.40 -15.01
CA LEU A 147 3.51 -23.05 -13.87
C LEU A 147 2.83 -24.36 -13.46
N ASN A 148 1.70 -24.73 -14.10
CA ASN A 148 0.88 -25.91 -13.77
C ASN A 148 0.44 -25.95 -12.29
N ILE A 149 0.18 -24.77 -11.72
CA ILE A 149 -0.39 -24.60 -10.38
C ILE A 149 -1.89 -24.39 -10.54
N ASN A 150 -2.67 -25.35 -10.03
CA ASN A 150 -4.12 -25.40 -10.21
C ASN A 150 -4.88 -25.11 -8.92
N SER A 151 -4.37 -24.21 -8.11
CA SER A 151 -5.00 -23.74 -6.88
C SER A 151 -4.82 -22.24 -6.72
N ASN A 152 -5.51 -21.65 -5.75
CA ASN A 152 -5.19 -20.31 -5.29
C ASN A 152 -3.73 -20.24 -4.82
N ILE A 153 -3.10 -19.08 -4.95
CA ILE A 153 -1.70 -18.84 -4.62
C ILE A 153 -1.54 -17.73 -3.59
N VAL A 154 -0.50 -17.86 -2.77
CA VAL A 154 0.00 -16.80 -1.91
C VAL A 154 1.47 -16.59 -2.25
N VAL A 155 1.91 -15.34 -2.33
CA VAL A 155 3.27 -14.99 -2.71
C VAL A 155 3.92 -14.20 -1.59
N ALA A 156 5.09 -14.66 -1.16
CA ALA A 156 5.88 -14.05 -0.09
C ALA A 156 7.35 -14.44 -0.23
N ASP A 157 8.26 -13.61 0.27
CA ASP A 157 9.67 -13.95 0.47
C ASP A 157 9.81 -14.68 1.82
N ILE A 158 9.61 -15.99 1.80
CA ILE A 158 9.51 -16.81 3.02
C ILE A 158 10.87 -17.04 3.67
N ASN A 159 11.92 -17.09 2.85
CA ASN A 159 13.26 -17.44 3.30
C ASN A 159 14.19 -16.22 3.45
N GLY A 160 13.69 -15.02 3.17
CA GLY A 160 14.43 -13.76 3.27
C GLY A 160 15.52 -13.58 2.22
N ASP A 161 15.50 -14.35 1.12
CA ASP A 161 16.52 -14.30 0.07
C ASP A 161 16.24 -13.25 -1.02
N ARG A 162 15.17 -12.47 -0.87
CA ARG A 162 14.74 -11.40 -1.80
C ARG A 162 14.08 -11.86 -3.08
N ASN A 163 13.83 -13.15 -3.20
CA ASN A 163 13.02 -13.68 -4.27
C ASN A 163 11.67 -14.10 -3.68
N MET A 164 10.64 -13.95 -4.47
CA MET A 164 9.30 -14.34 -4.03
C MET A 164 9.08 -15.82 -4.28
N GLU A 165 8.58 -16.53 -3.28
CA GLU A 165 8.07 -17.89 -3.40
C GLU A 165 6.58 -17.89 -3.62
N ILE A 166 6.08 -19.00 -4.19
CA ILE A 166 4.65 -19.25 -4.33
C ILE A 166 4.22 -20.36 -3.40
N ILE A 167 3.31 -20.07 -2.48
CA ILE A 167 2.65 -21.08 -1.65
C ILE A 167 1.35 -21.48 -2.37
N PHE A 168 1.13 -22.77 -2.54
CA PHE A 168 -0.01 -23.33 -3.27
C PHE A 168 -0.44 -24.67 -2.70
N PHE A 169 -1.60 -25.17 -3.15
CA PHE A 169 -2.16 -26.43 -2.71
C PHE A 169 -2.17 -27.43 -3.88
N LYS A 170 -1.54 -28.59 -3.68
CA LYS A 170 -1.48 -29.66 -4.68
C LYS A 170 -1.35 -31.01 -3.97
N ASP A 171 -1.94 -32.06 -4.56
CA ASP A 171 -1.86 -33.43 -4.05
C ASP A 171 -2.27 -33.55 -2.57
N ASN A 172 -3.32 -32.83 -2.17
CA ASN A 172 -3.86 -32.74 -0.81
C ASN A 172 -2.86 -32.20 0.24
N MET A 173 -1.85 -31.45 -0.19
CA MET A 173 -0.87 -30.82 0.70
C MET A 173 -0.53 -29.41 0.23
N ARG A 174 -0.14 -28.57 1.18
CA ARG A 174 0.46 -27.27 0.87
C ARG A 174 1.91 -27.44 0.46
N GLN A 175 2.28 -26.74 -0.58
CA GLN A 175 3.61 -26.79 -1.17
C GLN A 175 4.12 -25.37 -1.42
N ILE A 176 5.43 -25.25 -1.54
CA ILE A 176 6.13 -24.01 -1.85
C ILE A 176 6.92 -24.21 -3.15
N PHE A 177 6.73 -23.29 -4.09
CA PHE A 177 7.49 -23.25 -5.32
C PHE A 177 8.59 -22.18 -5.20
N TYR A 178 9.83 -22.61 -5.32
CA TYR A 178 11.01 -21.76 -5.37
C TYR A 178 11.46 -21.60 -6.82
N PHE A 179 11.62 -20.36 -7.25
CA PHE A 179 12.10 -20.08 -8.61
C PHE A 179 13.59 -20.41 -8.76
N GLY A 180 13.97 -20.98 -9.91
CA GLY A 180 15.37 -21.28 -10.23
C GLY A 180 16.14 -20.03 -10.68
N ASP A 181 17.46 -20.12 -10.67
CA ASP A 181 18.35 -19.01 -11.06
C ASP A 181 18.32 -18.68 -12.55
N GLU A 182 17.91 -19.63 -13.41
CA GLU A 182 17.89 -19.51 -14.86
C GLU A 182 16.52 -19.85 -15.46
N TYR A 183 16.21 -19.29 -16.63
CA TYR A 183 14.97 -19.52 -17.38
C TYR A 183 14.70 -20.98 -17.73
N SER A 184 15.75 -21.78 -17.90
CA SER A 184 15.67 -23.18 -18.33
C SER A 184 15.52 -24.18 -17.20
N LYS A 185 15.82 -23.76 -15.96
CA LYS A 185 15.68 -24.64 -14.80
C LYS A 185 14.29 -24.51 -14.23
N ASP A 186 13.60 -25.63 -14.17
CA ASP A 186 12.34 -25.71 -13.43
C ASP A 186 12.61 -25.36 -11.96
N GLY A 187 11.70 -24.57 -11.37
CA GLY A 187 11.77 -24.26 -9.95
C GLY A 187 11.66 -25.53 -9.10
N THR A 188 12.10 -25.44 -7.87
CA THR A 188 11.99 -26.54 -6.90
C THR A 188 10.71 -26.44 -6.11
N ILE A 189 10.01 -27.56 -5.98
CA ILE A 189 8.82 -27.66 -5.14
C ILE A 189 9.23 -28.35 -3.83
N LYS A 190 8.90 -27.71 -2.71
CA LYS A 190 9.11 -28.26 -1.38
C LYS A 190 7.80 -28.35 -0.63
N SER A 191 7.74 -29.20 0.37
CA SER A 191 6.57 -29.26 1.26
C SER A 191 6.54 -28.07 2.21
N PHE A 192 5.35 -27.56 2.49
CA PHE A 192 5.16 -26.41 3.39
C PHE A 192 5.58 -26.73 4.83
N ASP A 193 5.55 -28.00 5.24
CA ASP A 193 6.00 -28.42 6.58
C ASP A 193 7.51 -28.23 6.79
N GLU A 194 8.30 -28.10 5.73
CA GLU A 194 9.75 -27.86 5.86
C GLU A 194 10.08 -26.51 6.51
N ILE A 195 9.19 -25.52 6.39
CA ILE A 195 9.37 -24.21 7.00
C ILE A 195 8.86 -24.14 8.45
N LEU A 196 8.13 -25.15 8.93
CA LEU A 196 7.58 -25.17 10.28
C LEU A 196 8.61 -25.64 11.31
N SER A 197 8.49 -25.13 12.53
CA SER A 197 9.36 -25.52 13.65
C SER A 197 9.09 -26.97 14.08
N SER A 198 10.11 -27.62 14.68
CA SER A 198 10.00 -28.99 15.15
C SER A 198 8.97 -29.13 16.31
N LYS A 199 8.80 -28.08 17.13
CA LYS A 199 7.80 -28.05 18.20
C LYS A 199 6.38 -28.15 17.66
N ASP A 200 6.12 -27.57 16.50
CA ASP A 200 4.84 -27.67 15.83
C ASP A 200 4.64 -29.01 15.14
N LYS A 201 5.72 -29.75 14.89
CA LYS A 201 5.67 -31.09 14.29
C LYS A 201 5.24 -32.18 15.30
N GLU A 202 5.50 -32.00 16.57
CA GLU A 202 5.17 -32.97 17.62
C GLU A 202 3.73 -32.85 18.16
N GLY A 203 3.07 -31.70 17.94
CA GLY A 203 1.68 -31.48 18.31
C GLY A 203 0.70 -31.84 17.20
N ALA A 204 0.02 -32.98 17.28
CA ALA A 204 -0.94 -33.47 16.27
C ALA A 204 -2.05 -32.46 15.85
N SER A 205 -2.21 -31.36 16.58
CA SER A 205 -3.19 -30.31 16.28
C SER A 205 -2.76 -29.36 15.15
N ASN A 206 -1.45 -29.17 14.91
CA ASN A 206 -0.96 -28.15 14.00
C ASN A 206 -0.82 -28.65 12.56
N TYR A 207 -0.64 -29.96 12.36
CA TYR A 207 -0.63 -30.58 11.03
C TYR A 207 -1.98 -30.56 10.31
N LYS A 208 -3.08 -30.33 11.02
CA LYS A 208 -4.41 -30.33 10.39
C LYS A 208 -4.58 -29.29 9.27
N PHE A 209 -3.75 -28.23 9.25
CA PHE A 209 -3.80 -27.18 8.22
C PHE A 209 -3.02 -27.51 6.96
N LEU A 210 -2.03 -28.37 7.02
CA LEU A 210 -1.22 -28.75 5.86
C LEU A 210 -2.05 -29.37 4.74
N ASN A 211 -3.14 -30.04 5.10
CA ASN A 211 -4.06 -30.71 4.17
C ASN A 211 -5.24 -29.83 3.76
N LYS A 212 -5.25 -28.54 4.12
CA LYS A 212 -6.34 -27.63 3.82
C LYS A 212 -5.94 -26.62 2.74
N LYS A 213 -6.88 -26.36 1.83
CA LYS A 213 -6.73 -25.27 0.88
C LYS A 213 -6.85 -23.95 1.62
N PHE A 214 -6.07 -22.96 1.19
CA PHE A 214 -6.34 -21.60 1.64
C PHE A 214 -7.59 -21.06 0.98
N SER A 215 -8.28 -20.20 1.74
CA SER A 215 -9.42 -19.48 1.21
C SER A 215 -8.95 -18.39 0.24
N ASP A 216 -9.67 -18.20 -0.83
CA ASP A 216 -9.51 -17.07 -1.74
C ASP A 216 -10.46 -15.91 -1.41
N LYS A 217 -11.28 -16.06 -0.36
CA LYS A 217 -12.34 -15.10 0.00
C LYS A 217 -11.99 -14.21 1.19
N TYR A 218 -11.18 -14.71 2.12
CA TYR A 218 -10.97 -14.04 3.40
C TYR A 218 -9.63 -13.32 3.51
N GLY A 219 -8.81 -13.43 2.47
CA GLY A 219 -7.53 -12.75 2.39
C GLY A 219 -6.36 -13.52 3.02
N ASN A 220 -5.19 -12.97 2.80
CA ASN A 220 -3.93 -13.36 3.41
C ASN A 220 -3.08 -12.12 3.61
N ALA A 221 -2.03 -12.20 4.41
CA ALA A 221 -1.08 -11.11 4.58
C ALA A 221 0.32 -11.63 4.86
N PHE A 222 1.30 -10.78 4.60
CA PHE A 222 2.70 -11.01 4.91
C PHE A 222 3.25 -9.71 5.50
N VAL A 223 3.34 -9.64 6.82
CA VAL A 223 3.67 -8.44 7.60
C VAL A 223 4.27 -8.81 8.95
N ASP A 224 5.07 -7.93 9.53
CA ASP A 224 5.55 -8.06 10.91
C ASP A 224 4.40 -7.73 11.88
N LEU A 225 3.78 -8.75 12.43
CA LEU A 225 2.63 -8.61 13.33
C LEU A 225 3.05 -8.56 14.80
N ASN A 226 4.10 -9.29 15.18
CA ASN A 226 4.58 -9.39 16.54
C ASN A 226 5.63 -8.32 16.90
N GLY A 227 6.05 -7.51 15.94
CA GLY A 227 6.99 -6.41 16.13
C GLY A 227 8.45 -6.83 16.25
N ASP A 228 8.82 -8.02 15.78
CA ASP A 228 10.19 -8.51 15.83
C ASP A 228 11.01 -8.16 14.58
N CYS A 229 10.45 -7.39 13.67
CA CYS A 229 11.01 -6.97 12.40
C CYS A 229 11.19 -8.10 11.37
N LEU A 230 10.65 -9.27 11.62
CA LEU A 230 10.54 -10.34 10.65
C LEU A 230 9.08 -10.45 10.19
N PRO A 231 8.81 -10.53 8.91
CA PRO A 231 7.42 -10.60 8.44
C PRO A 231 6.81 -11.96 8.75
N ASP A 232 5.61 -11.92 9.33
CA ASP A 232 4.78 -13.09 9.63
C ASP A 232 3.85 -13.39 8.46
N LEU A 233 3.51 -14.66 8.29
CA LEU A 233 2.60 -15.10 7.25
C LEU A 233 1.21 -15.37 7.85
N ILE A 234 0.19 -14.68 7.35
CA ILE A 234 -1.20 -14.84 7.77
C ILE A 234 -1.99 -15.48 6.63
N LEU A 235 -2.57 -16.64 6.90
CA LEU A 235 -3.38 -17.39 5.94
C LEU A 235 -4.78 -17.64 6.50
N THR A 236 -5.73 -17.88 5.61
CA THR A 236 -7.07 -18.33 5.98
C THR A 236 -7.41 -19.64 5.30
N SER A 237 -8.09 -20.53 6.01
CA SER A 237 -8.63 -21.77 5.47
C SER A 237 -10.04 -22.05 5.99
N GLU A 238 -10.80 -22.84 5.23
CA GLU A 238 -12.19 -23.17 5.56
C GLU A 238 -12.35 -24.68 5.70
N GLU A 239 -13.05 -25.13 6.72
CA GLU A 239 -13.45 -26.52 6.91
C GLU A 239 -14.70 -26.60 7.78
N ASP A 240 -15.66 -27.45 7.41
CA ASP A 240 -16.84 -27.79 8.19
C ASP A 240 -17.61 -26.57 8.77
N GLN A 241 -17.79 -25.54 7.95
CA GLN A 241 -18.42 -24.27 8.34
C GLN A 241 -17.61 -23.45 9.37
N ILE A 242 -16.33 -23.72 9.51
CA ILE A 242 -15.40 -22.98 10.35
C ILE A 242 -14.37 -22.30 9.45
N LEU A 243 -14.16 -21.01 9.67
CA LEU A 243 -13.07 -20.22 9.15
C LEU A 243 -11.91 -20.26 10.14
N TYR A 244 -10.75 -20.63 9.68
CA TYR A 244 -9.52 -20.60 10.46
C TYR A 244 -8.66 -19.43 9.99
N LEU A 245 -8.21 -18.61 10.94
CA LEU A 245 -7.14 -17.65 10.77
C LEU A 245 -5.86 -18.30 11.29
N GLU A 246 -4.89 -18.47 10.44
CA GLU A 246 -3.62 -19.11 10.71
C GLU A 246 -2.52 -18.06 10.68
N ILE A 247 -1.81 -17.89 11.77
CA ILE A 247 -0.69 -16.95 11.88
C ILE A 247 0.58 -17.75 12.07
N TYR A 248 1.47 -17.64 11.11
CA TYR A 248 2.77 -18.27 11.11
C TYR A 248 3.79 -17.21 11.49
N TYR A 249 4.18 -17.18 12.76
CA TYR A 249 5.19 -16.25 13.25
C TYR A 249 6.57 -16.66 12.77
N HIS A 250 7.25 -15.75 12.10
CA HIS A 250 8.61 -15.96 11.65
C HIS A 250 9.55 -15.99 12.86
N THR A 251 10.40 -16.98 12.91
CA THR A 251 11.47 -17.11 13.90
C THR A 251 12.75 -17.37 13.14
N GLU A 252 13.89 -17.14 13.72
CA GLU A 252 15.24 -17.19 13.12
C GLU A 252 15.41 -18.05 11.84
N GLU A 253 14.81 -19.22 11.76
CA GLU A 253 14.88 -20.09 10.57
C GLU A 253 13.54 -20.74 10.18
N LYS A 254 12.54 -20.66 11.03
CA LYS A 254 11.30 -21.42 10.92
C LYS A 254 10.10 -20.58 11.31
N TYR A 255 8.93 -21.08 11.01
CA TYR A 255 7.66 -20.48 11.39
C TYR A 255 7.00 -21.27 12.52
N ASN A 256 6.45 -20.55 13.51
CA ASN A 256 5.62 -21.08 14.56
C ASN A 256 4.15 -20.76 14.26
N LEU A 257 3.29 -21.77 14.28
CA LEU A 257 1.88 -21.63 13.97
C LEU A 257 1.06 -21.29 15.21
N ASP A 258 0.20 -20.31 15.10
CA ASP A 258 -0.98 -20.12 15.95
C ASP A 258 -2.25 -20.04 15.08
N SER A 259 -3.39 -20.46 15.62
CA SER A 259 -4.62 -20.50 14.81
C SER A 259 -5.87 -20.17 15.63
N TYR A 260 -6.76 -19.43 15.00
CA TYR A 260 -8.03 -18.99 15.56
C TYR A 260 -9.16 -19.45 14.67
N SER A 261 -10.32 -19.75 15.26
CA SER A 261 -11.47 -20.27 14.53
C SER A 261 -12.68 -19.37 14.69
N PHE A 262 -13.38 -19.13 13.60
CA PHE A 262 -14.60 -18.35 13.53
C PHE A 262 -15.69 -19.15 12.81
N LYS A 263 -16.94 -18.80 13.04
CA LYS A 263 -18.04 -19.36 12.26
C LYS A 263 -18.07 -18.77 10.86
N ILE A 264 -18.11 -19.59 9.82
CA ILE A 264 -18.26 -19.11 8.44
C ILE A 264 -19.59 -18.35 8.30
N GLY A 265 -19.52 -17.20 7.61
CA GLY A 265 -20.66 -16.32 7.41
C GLY A 265 -20.87 -15.27 8.49
N GLU A 266 -20.03 -15.24 9.52
CA GLU A 266 -20.02 -14.19 10.53
C GLU A 266 -19.19 -13.00 10.07
N TYR A 267 -17.95 -13.25 9.64
CA TYR A 267 -17.01 -12.24 9.22
C TYR A 267 -16.66 -12.34 7.73
N GLY A 268 -16.25 -11.21 7.14
CA GLY A 268 -15.68 -11.13 5.81
C GLY A 268 -14.14 -11.13 5.83
N ALA A 269 -13.54 -10.71 4.71
CA ALA A 269 -12.09 -10.61 4.59
C ALA A 269 -11.52 -9.61 5.61
N PHE A 270 -10.42 -10.01 6.26
CA PHE A 270 -9.78 -9.16 7.25
C PHE A 270 -8.93 -8.05 6.61
N LEU A 271 -8.72 -6.99 7.37
CA LEU A 271 -7.81 -5.89 7.09
C LEU A 271 -6.78 -5.77 8.20
N ILE A 272 -5.62 -5.24 7.85
CA ILE A 272 -4.53 -4.97 8.80
C ILE A 272 -4.21 -3.48 8.80
N GLY A 273 -4.00 -2.92 9.98
CA GLY A 273 -3.60 -1.53 10.20
C GLY A 273 -3.43 -1.24 11.68
N ASP A 274 -2.79 -0.14 12.01
CA ASP A 274 -2.66 0.35 13.39
C ASP A 274 -3.89 1.26 13.68
N PHE A 275 -4.94 0.69 14.26
CA PHE A 275 -6.22 1.38 14.47
C PHE A 275 -6.31 2.12 15.81
N ASP A 276 -5.38 1.94 16.73
CA ASP A 276 -5.32 2.63 18.01
C ASP A 276 -4.06 3.48 18.22
N ARG A 277 -3.14 3.49 17.24
CA ARG A 277 -1.87 4.23 17.24
C ARG A 277 -0.92 3.78 18.36
N ASN A 278 -0.87 2.49 18.59
CA ASN A 278 0.04 1.89 19.56
C ASN A 278 1.32 1.32 18.94
N SER A 279 1.55 1.54 17.62
CA SER A 279 2.66 1.00 16.82
C SER A 279 2.65 -0.51 16.65
N GLN A 280 1.50 -1.12 16.77
CA GLN A 280 1.29 -2.52 16.46
C GLN A 280 0.21 -2.64 15.37
N LEU A 281 0.36 -3.63 14.52
CA LEU A 281 -0.65 -3.89 13.50
C LEU A 281 -1.81 -4.69 14.11
N ASP A 282 -3.00 -4.13 14.01
CA ASP A 282 -4.25 -4.74 14.44
C ASP A 282 -4.92 -5.49 13.30
N ILE A 283 -5.91 -6.32 13.63
CA ILE A 283 -6.74 -7.03 12.65
C ILE A 283 -8.19 -6.56 12.77
N LEU A 284 -8.75 -6.11 11.66
CA LEU A 284 -10.14 -5.70 11.55
C LEU A 284 -10.93 -6.69 10.69
N PHE A 285 -12.08 -7.13 11.20
CA PHE A 285 -13.04 -7.95 10.47
C PHE A 285 -14.37 -7.23 10.26
N PRO A 286 -14.88 -7.12 9.03
CA PRO A 286 -16.25 -6.69 8.77
C PRO A 286 -17.24 -7.82 9.05
N HIS A 287 -18.43 -7.50 9.56
CA HIS A 287 -19.54 -8.44 9.73
C HIS A 287 -20.33 -8.60 8.44
N LEU A 288 -20.53 -9.82 7.94
CA LEU A 288 -21.20 -10.03 6.66
C LEU A 288 -22.64 -9.56 6.61
N ASN A 289 -23.38 -9.70 7.72
CA ASN A 289 -24.81 -9.48 7.78
C ASN A 289 -25.22 -8.13 8.39
N GLU A 290 -24.26 -7.37 8.91
CA GLU A 290 -24.50 -6.12 9.61
C GLU A 290 -23.44 -5.07 9.19
N PRO A 291 -23.79 -3.79 9.14
CA PRO A 291 -22.83 -2.72 8.80
C PRO A 291 -21.91 -2.40 10.00
N LYS A 292 -21.24 -3.43 10.51
CA LYS A 292 -20.36 -3.39 11.68
C LYS A 292 -18.97 -3.92 11.34
N VAL A 293 -18.00 -3.46 12.08
CA VAL A 293 -16.64 -3.99 12.05
C VAL A 293 -16.20 -4.33 13.47
N THR A 294 -15.41 -5.39 13.62
CA THR A 294 -14.73 -5.72 14.87
C THR A 294 -13.24 -5.56 14.68
N ILE A 295 -12.63 -4.71 15.49
CA ILE A 295 -11.18 -4.52 15.54
C ILE A 295 -10.65 -5.34 16.70
N PHE A 296 -9.69 -6.20 16.42
CA PHE A 296 -8.91 -6.92 17.41
C PHE A 296 -7.59 -6.17 17.57
N TYR A 297 -7.41 -5.54 18.72
CA TYR A 297 -6.23 -4.76 19.03
C TYR A 297 -5.07 -5.66 19.42
N ASN A 298 -3.93 -5.41 18.82
CA ASN A 298 -2.69 -6.05 19.15
C ASN A 298 -2.11 -5.40 20.41
N GLN A 299 -2.14 -6.11 21.52
CA GLN A 299 -1.68 -5.62 22.82
C GLN A 299 -0.28 -6.10 23.18
N PHE A 300 0.48 -6.48 22.19
CA PHE A 300 1.85 -6.85 22.42
C PHE A 300 2.63 -5.64 23.00
N GLN A 301 2.81 -5.65 24.32
CA GLN A 301 3.66 -4.68 25.00
C GLN A 301 5.11 -5.07 24.75
N SER A 302 5.69 -4.49 23.72
CA SER A 302 7.14 -4.36 23.70
C SER A 302 7.52 -3.35 24.80
N ASN A 303 8.42 -3.71 25.70
CA ASN A 303 9.05 -2.75 26.60
C ASN A 303 9.95 -1.82 25.77
N HIS A 304 9.32 -0.90 25.04
CA HIS A 304 9.98 -0.03 24.09
C HIS A 304 10.64 1.15 24.80
N ASN A 305 11.92 1.02 25.01
CA ASN A 305 12.78 2.17 24.84
C ASN A 305 13.01 2.27 23.33
N TRP A 306 12.45 3.29 22.70
CA TRP A 306 12.46 3.58 21.25
C TRP A 306 13.85 3.94 20.70
N ASP A 307 14.90 3.55 21.39
CA ASP A 307 16.27 3.72 21.00
C ASP A 307 16.67 2.64 19.98
N GLU A 308 17.78 2.83 19.33
CA GLU A 308 18.40 2.14 18.19
C GLU A 308 18.27 0.59 18.13
N ASN A 309 17.76 -0.05 19.16
CA ASN A 309 17.69 -1.50 19.36
C ASN A 309 16.30 -2.11 19.17
N TYR A 310 15.42 -1.45 18.42
CA TYR A 310 14.02 -1.86 18.26
C TYR A 310 13.82 -3.36 17.89
N CYS A 311 14.59 -3.91 16.93
CA CYS A 311 14.57 -5.33 16.58
C CYS A 311 15.53 -6.19 17.45
N GLU A 312 16.40 -5.57 18.27
CA GLU A 312 17.44 -6.27 19.06
C GLU A 312 16.99 -6.74 20.43
N ILE A 313 15.81 -6.32 20.90
CA ILE A 313 15.22 -6.75 22.17
C ILE A 313 15.12 -8.28 22.29
N ILE A 314 15.26 -8.96 21.14
CA ILE A 314 15.21 -10.43 21.03
C ILE A 314 16.47 -11.11 21.58
N LYS A 315 17.63 -10.45 21.56
CA LYS A 315 18.91 -11.14 21.76
C LYS A 315 19.33 -11.38 23.21
N ASN A 316 18.82 -10.61 24.17
CA ASN A 316 19.44 -10.54 25.51
C ASN A 316 18.71 -11.24 26.66
N ASN A 317 17.55 -11.86 26.46
CA ASN A 317 16.84 -12.56 27.55
C ASN A 317 16.41 -13.96 27.14
N ASN A 318 17.10 -14.99 27.63
CA ASN A 318 16.68 -16.39 27.45
C ASN A 318 15.26 -16.65 27.97
N ASP A 319 14.76 -15.88 28.93
CA ASP A 319 13.38 -15.92 29.41
C ASP A 319 12.37 -15.26 28.45
N VAL A 320 12.84 -14.39 27.55
CA VAL A 320 12.00 -13.71 26.56
C VAL A 320 11.71 -14.63 25.36
N LYS A 321 12.60 -15.58 25.03
CA LYS A 321 12.37 -16.54 23.94
C LYS A 321 11.05 -17.32 24.12
N GLU A 322 10.76 -17.82 25.31
CA GLU A 322 9.49 -18.49 25.59
C GLU A 322 8.28 -17.55 25.70
N LYS A 323 8.48 -16.32 26.18
CA LYS A 323 7.40 -15.32 26.33
C LYS A 323 7.06 -14.62 25.01
N LYS A 324 7.99 -14.47 24.08
CA LYS A 324 7.77 -13.82 22.77
C LYS A 324 6.88 -14.61 21.84
N TYR A 325 6.96 -15.92 21.90
CA TYR A 325 6.08 -16.81 21.13
C TYR A 325 4.76 -17.07 21.85
N LYS A 326 4.60 -16.56 23.06
CA LYS A 326 3.32 -16.58 23.75
C LYS A 326 2.40 -15.50 23.17
N LYS A 327 1.77 -15.87 22.03
CA LYS A 327 0.39 -15.57 21.77
C LYS A 327 0.03 -14.09 21.85
N VAL A 328 0.51 -13.32 20.86
CA VAL A 328 0.00 -11.98 20.59
C VAL A 328 -1.54 -11.95 20.63
N PHE A 329 -2.19 -13.04 20.24
CA PHE A 329 -3.64 -13.14 20.11
C PHE A 329 -4.34 -14.08 21.09
N ASN A 330 -3.67 -14.74 22.02
CA ASN A 330 -4.39 -15.56 23.02
C ASN A 330 -5.32 -14.74 23.91
N GLU A 331 -4.99 -13.47 24.09
CA GLU A 331 -5.82 -12.54 24.82
C GLU A 331 -6.90 -11.88 23.95
N PHE A 332 -6.75 -11.88 22.63
CA PHE A 332 -7.70 -11.30 21.68
C PHE A 332 -9.07 -12.01 21.69
N PHE A 333 -9.08 -13.32 21.89
CA PHE A 333 -10.29 -14.12 21.73
C PHE A 333 -10.93 -14.56 23.05
N LEU A 334 -10.31 -14.22 24.17
CA LEU A 334 -10.85 -14.51 25.48
C LEU A 334 -11.67 -13.33 26.01
N ASN A 335 -12.93 -13.21 25.60
CA ASN A 335 -14.04 -12.46 26.24
C ASN A 335 -13.70 -11.19 27.07
N ASP A 336 -12.53 -10.61 26.89
CA ASP A 336 -12.15 -9.36 27.56
C ASP A 336 -12.42 -8.18 26.63
N SER A 337 -13.36 -7.34 27.02
CA SER A 337 -13.79 -6.14 26.28
C SER A 337 -12.67 -5.11 26.03
N LYS A 338 -11.46 -5.32 26.55
CA LYS A 338 -10.30 -4.47 26.32
C LYS A 338 -9.49 -4.86 25.07
N THR A 339 -9.66 -6.09 24.58
CA THR A 339 -8.86 -6.64 23.49
C THR A 339 -9.53 -6.52 22.13
N TYR A 340 -10.82 -6.24 22.10
CA TYR A 340 -11.54 -6.01 20.85
C TYR A 340 -12.63 -4.95 21.01
N LYS A 341 -12.96 -4.29 19.91
CA LYS A 341 -14.03 -3.29 19.84
C LYS A 341 -14.89 -3.53 18.61
N THR A 342 -16.18 -3.74 18.81
CA THR A 342 -17.16 -3.79 17.72
C THR A 342 -17.78 -2.42 17.53
N ILE A 343 -17.82 -1.94 16.28
CA ILE A 343 -18.21 -0.59 15.92
C ILE A 343 -19.30 -0.64 14.87
N ASP A 344 -20.41 0.03 15.16
CA ASP A 344 -21.48 0.27 14.18
C ASP A 344 -21.06 1.40 13.23
N LEU A 345 -20.87 1.08 11.96
CA LEU A 345 -20.52 2.08 10.93
C LEU A 345 -21.73 2.94 10.57
N ILE A 346 -22.93 2.36 10.56
CA ILE A 346 -24.18 3.03 10.25
C ILE A 346 -25.08 2.98 11.47
N LYS A 347 -25.31 4.13 12.12
CA LYS A 347 -26.09 4.22 13.37
C LYS A 347 -27.60 4.25 13.13
N ASN A 348 -28.06 4.86 12.04
CA ASN A 348 -29.47 5.00 11.73
C ASN A 348 -29.87 4.04 10.61
N ASN A 349 -30.98 3.32 10.77
CA ASN A 349 -31.48 2.35 9.78
C ASN A 349 -30.47 1.25 9.41
N SER A 350 -29.63 0.82 10.34
CA SER A 350 -28.58 -0.19 10.12
C SER A 350 -29.12 -1.50 9.51
N GLN A 351 -30.37 -1.86 9.78
CA GLN A 351 -31.05 -3.05 9.24
C GLN A 351 -31.22 -3.03 7.71
N ASN A 352 -31.12 -1.86 7.09
CA ASN A 352 -31.28 -1.70 5.65
C ASN A 352 -29.96 -1.87 4.88
N TYR A 353 -28.83 -2.01 5.57
CA TYR A 353 -27.51 -2.04 4.97
C TYR A 353 -26.78 -3.34 5.30
N THR A 354 -26.20 -3.96 4.29
CA THR A 354 -25.25 -5.08 4.42
C THR A 354 -24.04 -4.81 3.56
N PHE A 355 -22.88 -5.33 3.92
CA PHE A 355 -21.72 -5.22 3.05
C PHE A 355 -21.98 -5.91 1.71
N TYR A 356 -21.50 -5.29 0.63
CA TYR A 356 -21.62 -5.86 -0.68
C TYR A 356 -20.60 -6.97 -0.89
N GLY A 357 -21.09 -8.14 -1.35
CA GLY A 357 -20.26 -9.29 -1.66
C GLY A 357 -19.86 -10.13 -0.45
N LYS A 358 -19.60 -11.41 -0.69
CA LYS A 358 -19.14 -12.35 0.35
C LYS A 358 -17.72 -12.02 0.83
N GLU A 359 -16.95 -11.36 -0.01
CA GLU A 359 -15.57 -10.95 0.23
C GLU A 359 -15.48 -9.59 0.92
N THR A 360 -16.64 -9.00 1.27
CA THR A 360 -16.77 -7.69 1.89
C THR A 360 -15.77 -6.66 1.34
N LEU A 361 -16.22 -5.90 0.36
CA LEU A 361 -15.40 -4.91 -0.30
C LEU A 361 -15.18 -3.69 0.60
N ILE A 362 -14.33 -3.86 1.60
CA ILE A 362 -13.90 -2.82 2.52
C ILE A 362 -12.39 -2.59 2.37
N ARG A 363 -11.95 -1.34 2.53
CA ARG A 363 -10.55 -0.93 2.44
C ARG A 363 -10.17 -0.07 3.61
N ALA A 364 -8.95 -0.27 4.09
CA ALA A 364 -8.32 0.62 5.05
C ALA A 364 -7.39 1.60 4.34
N GLY A 365 -7.42 2.86 4.73
CA GLY A 365 -6.54 3.92 4.23
C GLY A 365 -6.79 5.22 4.98
N ASP A 366 -5.75 5.93 5.32
CA ASP A 366 -5.84 7.18 6.08
C ASP A 366 -6.15 8.37 5.16
N PHE A 367 -7.37 8.41 4.65
CA PHE A 367 -7.85 9.42 3.71
C PHE A 367 -7.83 10.84 4.29
N GLY A 368 -8.13 10.97 5.58
CA GLY A 368 -8.15 12.24 6.29
C GLY A 368 -6.81 12.64 6.90
N SER A 369 -5.74 11.89 6.66
CA SER A 369 -4.41 12.11 7.24
C SER A 369 -4.43 12.28 8.77
N THR A 370 -5.25 11.45 9.44
CA THR A 370 -5.46 11.51 10.90
C THR A 370 -4.42 10.75 11.70
N GLY A 371 -3.68 9.87 11.06
CA GLY A 371 -2.79 8.91 11.68
C GLY A 371 -3.48 7.58 12.04
N ILE A 372 -4.76 7.43 11.77
CA ILE A 372 -5.52 6.20 11.95
C ILE A 372 -6.15 5.83 10.61
N PRO A 373 -5.99 4.61 10.10
CA PRO A 373 -6.60 4.22 8.84
C PRO A 373 -8.12 4.33 8.89
N GLY A 374 -8.72 5.10 7.97
CA GLY A 374 -10.16 5.13 7.75
C GLY A 374 -10.63 3.92 6.94
N LEU A 375 -11.94 3.81 6.73
CA LEU A 375 -12.55 2.67 6.03
C LEU A 375 -13.37 3.15 4.84
N LEU A 376 -13.05 2.60 3.67
CA LEU A 376 -13.87 2.73 2.46
C LEU A 376 -14.68 1.44 2.28
N ALA A 377 -16.01 1.53 2.29
CA ALA A 377 -16.88 0.37 2.23
C ALA A 377 -17.97 0.50 1.15
N ILE A 378 -18.33 -0.63 0.54
CA ILE A 378 -19.47 -0.73 -0.36
C ILE A 378 -20.57 -1.49 0.36
N PHE A 379 -21.74 -0.87 0.45
CA PHE A 379 -22.93 -1.47 1.03
C PHE A 379 -23.98 -1.76 -0.04
N LYS A 380 -24.74 -2.80 0.22
CA LYS A 380 -25.99 -3.10 -0.47
C LYS A 380 -27.14 -2.63 0.40
N THR A 381 -28.09 -1.90 -0.19
CA THR A 381 -29.32 -1.48 0.52
C THR A 381 -30.45 -2.47 0.24
N ASN A 382 -31.30 -2.70 1.23
CA ASN A 382 -32.47 -3.57 1.12
C ASN A 382 -33.71 -2.85 0.55
N GLU A 383 -33.56 -1.60 0.08
CA GLU A 383 -34.65 -0.86 -0.54
C GLU A 383 -35.03 -1.45 -1.90
N THR A 384 -36.33 -1.43 -2.21
CA THR A 384 -36.99 -2.22 -3.25
C THR A 384 -36.61 -1.91 -4.71
N ASN A 385 -35.71 -1.00 -4.97
CA ASN A 385 -35.24 -0.63 -6.30
C ASN A 385 -33.83 -1.20 -6.58
N ASN A 386 -33.76 -2.18 -7.38
CA ASN A 386 -32.72 -3.15 -7.75
C ASN A 386 -31.30 -2.64 -8.12
N LYS A 387 -30.86 -1.45 -7.73
CA LYS A 387 -29.52 -0.91 -8.07
C LYS A 387 -28.72 -0.36 -6.90
N ASN A 388 -28.99 -0.78 -5.70
CA ASN A 388 -28.63 0.00 -4.50
C ASN A 388 -27.32 -0.47 -3.89
N LYS A 389 -26.22 -0.25 -4.61
CA LYS A 389 -24.88 -0.26 -4.02
C LYS A 389 -24.48 1.16 -3.75
N ILE A 390 -24.05 1.44 -2.53
CA ILE A 390 -23.55 2.74 -2.11
C ILE A 390 -22.14 2.60 -1.58
N ILE A 391 -21.33 3.63 -1.80
CA ILE A 391 -19.99 3.75 -1.26
C ILE A 391 -20.05 4.69 -0.08
N LYS A 392 -19.46 4.29 1.04
CA LYS A 392 -19.30 5.13 2.22
C LYS A 392 -17.86 5.11 2.68
N LEU A 393 -17.42 6.29 3.09
CA LEU A 393 -16.08 6.51 3.65
C LEU A 393 -16.24 6.90 5.12
N PHE A 394 -15.45 6.28 5.98
CA PHE A 394 -15.44 6.51 7.41
C PHE A 394 -14.04 6.90 7.85
N GLU A 395 -13.94 7.95 8.64
CA GLU A 395 -12.70 8.35 9.30
C GLU A 395 -12.76 8.04 10.80
N PHE A 396 -11.63 7.62 11.34
CA PHE A 396 -11.44 7.42 12.76
C PHE A 396 -10.75 8.66 13.36
N GLU A 397 -11.34 9.21 14.40
CA GLU A 397 -10.73 10.23 15.24
C GLU A 397 -10.75 9.75 16.68
N LYS A 398 -9.63 9.22 17.18
CA LYS A 398 -9.52 8.59 18.51
C LYS A 398 -10.63 7.53 18.71
N ASP A 399 -11.65 7.87 19.49
CA ASP A 399 -12.78 6.96 19.81
C ASP A 399 -14.02 7.17 18.95
N LYS A 400 -13.98 8.10 18.01
CA LYS A 400 -15.14 8.48 17.20
C LYS A 400 -14.95 8.08 15.75
N ILE A 401 -15.99 7.46 15.18
CA ILE A 401 -16.10 7.25 13.74
C ILE A 401 -17.04 8.29 13.15
N THR A 402 -16.61 8.95 12.10
CA THR A 402 -17.38 9.91 11.34
C THR A 402 -17.50 9.46 9.89
N GLU A 403 -18.71 9.49 9.34
CA GLU A 403 -18.95 9.28 7.91
C GLU A 403 -18.54 10.55 7.16
N VAL A 404 -17.74 10.38 6.12
CA VAL A 404 -17.33 11.47 5.21
C VAL A 404 -18.35 11.56 4.09
N ASP A 405 -19.01 12.71 3.96
CA ASP A 405 -19.96 12.97 2.88
C ASP A 405 -19.22 13.32 1.57
N LEU A 406 -19.11 12.35 0.68
CA LEU A 406 -18.50 12.52 -0.63
C LEU A 406 -19.38 13.27 -1.63
N LYS A 407 -20.65 13.56 -1.30
CA LYS A 407 -21.65 14.25 -2.15
C LYS A 407 -21.85 13.59 -3.54
N LEU A 408 -21.63 12.29 -3.64
CA LEU A 408 -21.60 11.56 -4.91
C LEU A 408 -22.80 10.66 -5.14
N ASP A 409 -23.72 10.55 -4.19
CA ASP A 409 -24.79 9.53 -4.19
C ASP A 409 -25.58 9.53 -5.49
N THR A 410 -26.00 10.69 -5.98
CA THR A 410 -26.78 10.80 -7.22
C THR A 410 -26.04 10.39 -8.49
N TYR A 411 -24.72 10.46 -8.49
CA TYR A 411 -23.89 10.03 -9.63
C TYR A 411 -23.61 8.52 -9.58
N LEU A 412 -23.31 8.03 -8.38
CA LEU A 412 -22.96 6.62 -8.14
C LEU A 412 -24.19 5.69 -8.23
N GLU A 413 -25.40 6.20 -7.94
CA GLU A 413 -26.65 5.46 -8.09
C GLU A 413 -26.88 4.91 -9.51
N LYS A 414 -26.31 5.57 -10.52
CA LYS A 414 -26.39 5.14 -11.92
C LYS A 414 -25.33 4.14 -12.34
N MET A 415 -24.39 3.82 -11.45
CA MET A 415 -23.23 2.99 -11.74
C MET A 415 -23.37 1.62 -11.08
N ASP A 416 -23.17 0.55 -11.85
CA ASP A 416 -23.06 -0.80 -11.27
C ASP A 416 -21.65 -0.98 -10.69
N ILE A 417 -21.48 -0.59 -9.43
CA ILE A 417 -20.20 -0.59 -8.72
C ILE A 417 -19.74 -2.02 -8.49
N GLN A 418 -18.51 -2.33 -8.85
CA GLN A 418 -17.88 -3.61 -8.63
C GLN A 418 -16.97 -3.59 -7.40
N TYR A 419 -16.07 -2.61 -7.32
CA TYR A 419 -15.25 -2.35 -6.14
C TYR A 419 -14.79 -0.88 -6.08
N ALA A 420 -14.25 -0.49 -4.94
CA ALA A 420 -13.61 0.80 -4.74
C ALA A 420 -12.32 0.61 -3.93
N THR A 421 -11.31 1.42 -4.19
CA THR A 421 -10.03 1.38 -3.49
C THR A 421 -9.40 2.77 -3.42
N PHE A 422 -8.39 2.90 -2.56
CA PHE A 422 -7.57 4.11 -2.48
C PHE A 422 -6.47 4.09 -3.54
N PHE A 423 -6.09 5.28 -3.98
CA PHE A 423 -4.93 5.53 -4.82
C PHE A 423 -4.52 6.99 -4.69
N ASP A 424 -3.35 7.39 -5.17
CA ASP A 424 -2.88 8.77 -5.20
C ASP A 424 -2.64 9.16 -6.66
N PHE A 425 -3.67 9.73 -7.32
CA PHE A 425 -3.62 10.07 -8.74
C PHE A 425 -2.77 11.30 -9.03
N ALA A 426 -2.73 12.23 -8.11
CA ALA A 426 -1.99 13.47 -8.29
C ALA A 426 -0.52 13.34 -7.88
N GLU A 427 -0.14 12.19 -7.29
CA GLU A 427 1.17 12.02 -6.64
C GLU A 427 1.49 13.17 -5.66
N ASP A 428 0.44 13.74 -5.07
CA ASP A 428 0.53 14.83 -4.11
C ASP A 428 0.53 14.33 -2.65
N GLY A 429 0.48 13.01 -2.49
CA GLY A 429 0.52 12.31 -1.23
C GLY A 429 -0.83 12.27 -0.50
N ARG A 430 -1.90 12.77 -1.07
CA ARG A 430 -3.24 12.59 -0.54
C ARG A 430 -3.89 11.37 -1.16
N LEU A 431 -4.60 10.60 -0.36
CA LEU A 431 -5.32 9.46 -0.89
C LEU A 431 -6.56 9.92 -1.65
N ASP A 432 -6.66 9.49 -2.88
CA ASP A 432 -7.80 9.60 -3.77
C ASP A 432 -8.56 8.27 -3.81
N LEU A 433 -9.69 8.22 -4.53
CA LEU A 433 -10.48 7.01 -4.69
C LEU A 433 -10.55 6.57 -6.15
N ILE A 434 -10.38 5.28 -6.37
CA ILE A 434 -10.76 4.59 -7.62
C ILE A 434 -12.08 3.87 -7.38
N ILE A 435 -13.05 4.11 -8.24
CA ILE A 435 -14.32 3.39 -8.23
C ILE A 435 -14.47 2.65 -9.56
N GLN A 436 -14.45 1.34 -9.47
CA GLN A 436 -14.62 0.44 -10.59
C GLN A 436 -16.09 0.09 -10.76
N GLY A 437 -16.68 0.51 -11.85
CA GLY A 437 -17.96 0.01 -12.30
C GLY A 437 -17.83 -1.14 -13.27
N LYS A 438 -18.97 -1.68 -13.69
CA LYS A 438 -19.01 -2.75 -14.71
C LYS A 438 -18.38 -2.30 -16.02
N ASP A 439 -18.73 -1.10 -16.47
CA ASP A 439 -18.37 -0.62 -17.81
C ASP A 439 -17.31 0.48 -17.80
N LYS A 440 -17.10 1.15 -16.66
CA LYS A 440 -16.19 2.29 -16.57
C LYS A 440 -15.49 2.38 -15.22
N ILE A 441 -14.33 3.03 -15.22
CA ILE A 441 -13.58 3.42 -14.03
C ILE A 441 -13.72 4.93 -13.86
N ILE A 442 -13.94 5.36 -12.64
CA ILE A 442 -13.91 6.78 -12.26
C ILE A 442 -12.94 7.00 -11.12
N SER A 443 -12.40 8.20 -11.02
CA SER A 443 -11.59 8.62 -9.88
C SER A 443 -12.21 9.82 -9.18
N ILE A 444 -12.03 9.85 -7.87
CA ILE A 444 -12.42 10.97 -7.03
C ILE A 444 -11.16 11.48 -6.38
N TRP A 445 -10.76 12.69 -6.75
CA TRP A 445 -9.57 13.31 -6.24
C TRP A 445 -9.86 14.07 -4.96
N ASN A 446 -9.05 13.84 -3.96
CA ASN A 446 -9.11 14.52 -2.68
C ASN A 446 -8.35 15.85 -2.76
N ASN A 447 -9.08 16.91 -3.07
CA ASN A 447 -8.51 18.26 -3.12
C ASN A 447 -8.68 19.04 -1.81
N ASN A 448 -9.11 18.37 -0.74
CA ASN A 448 -9.13 18.99 0.57
C ASN A 448 -7.71 19.34 0.99
N SER A 449 -7.52 20.55 1.50
CA SER A 449 -6.25 20.97 2.11
C SER A 449 -6.41 20.90 3.63
N PRO A 450 -6.27 19.71 4.24
CA PRO A 450 -6.34 19.61 5.67
C PRO A 450 -5.10 20.26 6.29
N ASP A 451 -5.26 20.89 7.45
CA ASP A 451 -4.14 21.30 8.29
C ASP A 451 -3.40 20.09 8.89
N LYS A 452 -3.32 19.00 8.13
CA LYS A 452 -2.77 17.71 8.54
C LYS A 452 -1.67 17.29 7.57
N PHE A 453 -0.68 16.61 8.10
CA PHE A 453 0.50 16.19 7.38
C PHE A 453 0.48 14.67 7.15
N PHE A 454 1.25 14.22 6.18
CA PHE A 454 1.38 12.82 5.82
C PHE A 454 2.83 12.43 5.55
N ILE A 455 3.06 11.14 5.46
CA ILE A 455 4.26 10.52 4.87
C ILE A 455 3.84 9.38 3.95
N LYS A 456 4.44 9.31 2.78
CA LYS A 456 4.26 8.26 1.78
C LYS A 456 5.61 7.61 1.50
N ASN A 457 5.72 6.33 1.78
CA ASN A 457 7.00 5.60 1.71
C ASN A 457 6.85 4.36 0.85
N LYS A 458 7.90 4.02 0.11
CA LYS A 458 8.03 2.70 -0.52
C LYS A 458 9.45 2.20 -0.44
N ILE A 459 9.61 0.91 -0.11
CA ILE A 459 10.89 0.21 -0.25
C ILE A 459 10.88 -0.50 -1.59
N VAL A 460 11.94 -0.26 -2.36
CA VAL A 460 12.16 -0.90 -3.65
C VAL A 460 13.50 -1.64 -3.64
N LEU A 461 13.48 -2.84 -4.17
CA LEU A 461 14.67 -3.67 -4.34
C LEU A 461 15.23 -3.43 -5.75
N LYS A 462 16.44 -2.92 -5.82
CA LYS A 462 17.12 -2.68 -7.10
C LYS A 462 17.68 -3.97 -7.65
N LYS A 463 17.22 -4.34 -8.85
CA LYS A 463 17.70 -5.52 -9.60
C LYS A 463 18.22 -5.08 -10.97
N GLY A 464 19.52 -4.78 -11.05
CA GLY A 464 20.14 -4.32 -12.30
C GLY A 464 19.66 -2.95 -12.75
N LYS A 465 18.88 -2.88 -13.84
CA LYS A 465 18.35 -1.64 -14.42
C LYS A 465 16.93 -1.29 -13.97
N PHE A 466 16.24 -2.18 -13.29
CA PHE A 466 14.89 -1.95 -12.79
C PHE A 466 14.81 -2.18 -11.30
N SER A 467 13.73 -1.72 -10.71
CA SER A 467 13.41 -1.93 -9.30
C SER A 467 12.03 -2.54 -9.15
N THR A 468 11.84 -3.29 -8.08
CA THR A 468 10.56 -3.90 -7.72
C THR A 468 10.22 -3.58 -6.28
N LEU A 469 8.92 -3.56 -5.96
CA LEU A 469 8.47 -3.38 -4.59
C LEU A 469 8.90 -4.57 -3.72
N GLU A 470 9.40 -4.30 -2.53
CA GLU A 470 9.68 -5.31 -1.54
C GLU A 470 8.45 -5.48 -0.63
N PHE A 471 7.69 -6.56 -0.80
CA PHE A 471 6.47 -6.80 -0.05
C PHE A 471 6.75 -7.38 1.34
N GLY A 472 5.92 -7.02 2.33
CA GLY A 472 6.06 -7.43 3.72
C GLY A 472 6.95 -6.52 4.55
N THR A 473 7.48 -5.46 3.94
CA THR A 473 8.27 -4.44 4.64
C THR A 473 7.39 -3.59 5.53
N SER A 474 7.95 -3.06 6.60
CA SER A 474 7.27 -2.16 7.50
C SER A 474 8.05 -0.87 7.72
N PHE A 475 7.30 0.19 8.01
CA PHE A 475 7.84 1.49 8.37
C PHE A 475 7.32 1.85 9.74
N ARG A 476 8.21 2.34 10.58
CA ARG A 476 7.85 2.91 11.87
C ARG A 476 8.37 4.31 11.96
N TYR A 477 7.58 5.19 12.50
CA TYR A 477 7.98 6.57 12.66
C TYR A 477 7.46 7.15 13.95
N VAL A 478 8.26 8.07 14.45
CA VAL A 478 8.05 8.78 15.70
C VAL A 478 7.82 10.24 15.38
N VAL A 479 6.72 10.77 15.88
CA VAL A 479 6.32 12.16 15.70
C VAL A 479 5.86 12.72 17.03
N THR A 480 6.31 13.93 17.36
CA THR A 480 5.78 14.69 18.48
C THR A 480 4.81 15.74 17.95
N ASP A 481 3.58 15.74 18.43
CA ASP A 481 2.56 16.69 18.02
C ASP A 481 2.79 18.11 18.60
N ASN A 482 1.92 19.06 18.24
CA ASN A 482 2.03 20.44 18.71
C ASN A 482 1.76 20.61 20.22
N GLU A 483 1.20 19.59 20.86
CA GLU A 483 0.95 19.56 22.31
C GLU A 483 2.10 18.91 23.08
N GLY A 484 3.14 18.45 22.37
CA GLY A 484 4.30 17.77 22.94
C GLY A 484 4.03 16.28 23.22
N LEU A 485 2.94 15.72 22.71
CA LEU A 485 2.65 14.30 22.83
C LEU A 485 3.38 13.53 21.72
N ARG A 486 4.22 12.61 22.12
CA ARG A 486 4.90 11.70 21.22
C ARG A 486 3.94 10.60 20.78
N SER A 487 3.85 10.36 19.48
CA SER A 487 3.12 9.25 18.91
C SER A 487 4.04 8.42 18.03
N ASP A 488 3.89 7.13 18.16
CA ASP A 488 4.60 6.13 17.38
C ASP A 488 3.59 5.43 16.51
N ASN A 489 3.94 5.17 15.26
CA ASN A 489 3.02 4.58 14.31
C ASN A 489 3.74 3.54 13.46
N VAL A 490 3.01 2.53 13.00
CA VAL A 490 3.49 1.51 12.08
C VAL A 490 2.62 1.43 10.86
N VAL A 491 3.23 1.26 9.70
CA VAL A 491 2.53 0.97 8.45
C VAL A 491 3.30 -0.06 7.64
N ALA A 492 2.60 -0.98 7.00
CA ALA A 492 3.20 -2.05 6.22
C ALA A 492 2.97 -1.86 4.73
N GLN A 493 3.96 -2.21 3.91
CA GLN A 493 3.85 -2.35 2.47
C GLN A 493 3.48 -3.81 2.15
N MET A 494 2.18 -4.07 2.01
CA MET A 494 1.67 -5.43 1.87
C MET A 494 1.79 -5.96 0.44
N PRO A 495 1.89 -7.30 0.26
CA PRO A 495 1.82 -7.91 -1.05
C PRO A 495 0.45 -7.73 -1.69
N GLN A 496 0.40 -7.60 -3.01
CA GLN A 496 -0.83 -7.44 -3.79
C GLN A 496 -1.63 -8.75 -3.95
N THR A 497 -1.36 -9.76 -3.13
CA THR A 497 -2.02 -11.08 -3.16
C THR A 497 -3.21 -11.19 -2.23
N SER A 498 -3.45 -10.20 -1.38
CA SER A 498 -4.43 -10.29 -0.31
C SER A 498 -5.88 -10.16 -0.78
N GLY A 499 -6.33 -11.11 -1.60
CA GLY A 499 -7.71 -11.14 -2.09
C GLY A 499 -7.91 -10.42 -3.42
N MET A 500 -9.18 -10.25 -3.82
CA MET A 500 -9.56 -9.67 -5.12
C MET A 500 -9.35 -8.17 -5.24
N ILE A 501 -8.85 -7.52 -4.22
CA ILE A 501 -8.76 -6.07 -4.13
C ILE A 501 -7.32 -5.66 -3.92
N ILE A 502 -6.89 -4.74 -4.75
CA ILE A 502 -5.52 -4.28 -4.86
C ILE A 502 -5.18 -3.38 -3.67
N PRO A 503 -4.28 -3.76 -2.77
CA PRO A 503 -3.78 -2.86 -1.73
C PRO A 503 -2.91 -1.77 -2.35
N LEU A 504 -2.69 -0.70 -1.59
CA LEU A 504 -1.76 0.36 -1.99
C LEU A 504 -0.35 -0.22 -2.21
N PRO A 505 0.35 0.18 -3.29
CA PRO A 505 1.70 -0.28 -3.58
C PRO A 505 2.77 0.48 -2.77
N PHE A 506 2.35 1.26 -1.80
CA PHE A 506 3.19 2.07 -0.91
C PHE A 506 2.57 2.09 0.50
N ALA A 507 3.41 2.32 1.48
CA ALA A 507 2.98 2.59 2.83
C ALA A 507 2.58 4.07 2.95
N TYR A 508 1.36 4.34 3.35
CA TYR A 508 0.83 5.67 3.53
C TYR A 508 0.31 5.86 4.95
N GLN A 509 0.68 6.98 5.55
CA GLN A 509 0.19 7.34 6.87
C GLN A 509 0.07 8.84 7.03
N GLY A 510 -1.04 9.29 7.60
CA GLY A 510 -1.18 10.63 8.13
C GLY A 510 -0.41 10.81 9.44
N ILE A 511 0.04 12.03 9.65
CA ILE A 511 0.77 12.42 10.87
C ILE A 511 -0.11 13.29 11.76
N GLY A 512 -1.28 13.69 11.26
CA GLY A 512 -2.16 14.61 11.94
C GLY A 512 -1.64 16.06 11.87
N ARG A 513 -2.00 16.88 12.85
CA ARG A 513 -1.59 18.28 12.94
C ARG A 513 -0.23 18.43 13.64
N SER A 514 0.82 18.00 13.00
CA SER A 514 2.18 18.18 13.52
C SER A 514 2.94 19.10 12.58
N ASN A 515 3.40 20.25 13.07
CA ASN A 515 4.30 21.14 12.35
C ASN A 515 5.78 20.72 12.48
N ASN A 516 6.03 19.65 13.22
CA ASN A 516 7.37 19.16 13.49
C ASN A 516 7.81 18.20 12.40
N TYR A 517 9.10 18.03 12.23
CA TYR A 517 9.66 16.96 11.43
C TYR A 517 9.40 15.60 12.09
N ILE A 518 9.45 14.55 11.29
CA ILE A 518 9.46 13.18 11.79
C ILE A 518 10.81 12.94 12.43
N GLU A 519 10.81 12.65 13.73
CA GLU A 519 12.02 12.50 14.52
C GLU A 519 12.85 11.31 14.07
N HIS A 520 12.19 10.17 13.88
CA HIS A 520 12.78 8.93 13.43
C HIS A 520 11.85 8.24 12.43
N LEU A 521 12.40 7.78 11.33
CA LEU A 521 11.77 6.87 10.38
C LEU A 521 12.64 5.62 10.30
N TYR A 522 12.09 4.49 10.69
CA TYR A 522 12.74 3.19 10.54
C TYR A 522 12.13 2.47 9.34
N ALA A 523 12.98 2.07 8.40
CA ALA A 523 12.61 1.22 7.28
C ALA A 523 13.10 -0.21 7.53
N ILE A 524 12.19 -1.16 7.55
CA ILE A 524 12.45 -2.55 7.91
C ILE A 524 12.18 -3.43 6.68
N SER A 525 13.20 -4.13 6.21
CA SER A 525 13.15 -5.01 5.06
C SER A 525 12.73 -6.43 5.46
N THR A 526 12.17 -7.17 4.53
CA THR A 526 11.85 -8.59 4.73
C THR A 526 13.09 -9.48 4.70
N SER A 527 14.15 -9.05 4.02
CA SER A 527 15.36 -9.85 3.93
C SER A 527 16.22 -9.71 5.17
N PHE A 528 16.89 -10.78 5.50
CA PHE A 528 17.82 -10.87 6.62
C PHE A 528 19.11 -11.55 6.20
N ASP A 529 20.20 -11.21 6.90
CA ASP A 529 21.51 -11.83 6.69
C ASP A 529 21.78 -12.83 7.82
N LYS A 530 22.20 -14.04 7.48
CA LYS A 530 22.67 -15.04 8.45
C LYS A 530 24.09 -14.68 8.87
N VAL A 531 24.25 -14.16 10.10
CA VAL A 531 25.56 -13.75 10.63
C VAL A 531 26.32 -14.94 11.23
N SER A 532 25.60 -15.92 11.78
CA SER A 532 26.12 -17.20 12.30
C SER A 532 24.99 -18.20 12.40
N ASN A 533 25.26 -19.44 12.78
CA ASN A 533 24.27 -20.53 12.83
C ASN A 533 23.02 -20.24 13.67
N ASP A 534 23.04 -19.20 14.52
CA ASP A 534 21.95 -18.86 15.43
C ASP A 534 21.59 -17.37 15.46
N ILE A 535 22.16 -16.52 14.59
CA ILE A 535 21.93 -15.07 14.62
C ILE A 535 21.48 -14.57 13.24
N ILE A 536 20.25 -14.11 13.17
CA ILE A 536 19.73 -13.36 12.04
C ILE A 536 19.94 -11.87 12.28
N SER A 537 20.52 -11.17 11.31
CA SER A 537 20.56 -9.72 11.27
C SER A 537 19.47 -9.21 10.34
N VAL A 538 18.44 -8.59 10.90
CA VAL A 538 17.38 -7.95 10.12
C VAL A 538 17.95 -6.74 9.40
N ASN A 539 17.68 -6.62 8.12
CA ASN A 539 18.09 -5.47 7.33
C ASN A 539 17.14 -4.30 7.60
N LYS A 540 17.59 -3.36 8.39
CA LYS A 540 16.89 -2.11 8.72
C LYS A 540 17.79 -0.91 8.59
N ASP A 541 17.21 0.25 8.34
CA ASP A 541 17.90 1.54 8.42
C ASP A 541 17.02 2.59 9.06
N SER A 542 17.62 3.64 9.60
CA SER A 542 16.93 4.76 10.23
C SER A 542 17.30 6.08 9.57
N PHE A 543 16.32 6.90 9.32
CA PHE A 543 16.48 8.19 8.66
C PHE A 543 15.95 9.31 9.57
N THR A 544 16.76 10.34 9.77
CA THR A 544 16.43 11.47 10.66
C THR A 544 17.13 12.75 10.22
N PRO A 545 16.50 13.92 10.29
CA PRO A 545 15.05 14.15 10.38
C PRO A 545 14.37 14.07 9.00
N ILE A 546 13.08 13.74 8.97
CA ILE A 546 12.28 13.73 7.73
C ILE A 546 11.26 14.85 7.77
N ILE A 547 11.14 15.57 6.65
CA ILE A 547 10.15 16.64 6.49
C ILE A 547 8.79 16.02 6.19
N PRO A 548 7.71 16.41 6.89
CA PRO A 548 6.35 15.97 6.56
C PRO A 548 5.92 16.38 5.15
N ASN A 549 4.84 15.77 4.66
CA ASN A 549 4.31 15.93 3.30
C ASN A 549 5.35 15.56 2.23
N THR A 550 6.06 14.48 2.48
CA THR A 550 7.06 13.96 1.56
C THR A 550 6.74 12.54 1.13
N GLN A 551 7.17 12.24 -0.09
CA GLN A 551 7.22 10.89 -0.60
C GLN A 551 8.66 10.41 -0.61
N LEU A 552 8.92 9.32 0.10
CA LEU A 552 10.24 8.73 0.18
C LEU A 552 10.28 7.43 -0.61
N ILE A 553 11.26 7.34 -1.49
CA ILE A 553 11.60 6.09 -2.15
C ILE A 553 12.91 5.61 -1.54
N ILE A 554 12.83 4.51 -0.84
CA ILE A 554 13.96 3.90 -0.17
C ILE A 554 14.42 2.73 -1.04
N THR A 555 15.52 2.94 -1.74
CA THR A 555 16.11 1.94 -2.62
C THR A 555 17.11 1.10 -1.84
N LYS A 556 16.86 -0.21 -1.83
CA LYS A 556 17.75 -1.19 -1.28
C LYS A 556 18.56 -1.85 -2.38
N GLY A 557 19.84 -1.69 -2.33
CA GLY A 557 20.81 -2.29 -3.23
C GLY A 557 21.82 -3.15 -2.49
N TYR A 558 22.62 -3.89 -3.23
CA TYR A 558 23.71 -4.69 -2.69
C TYR A 558 25.01 -4.34 -3.38
N GLU A 559 25.99 -3.95 -2.61
CA GLU A 559 27.33 -3.68 -3.08
C GLU A 559 28.32 -4.58 -2.32
N LYS A 560 28.98 -5.50 -3.04
CA LYS A 560 29.94 -6.48 -2.44
C LYS A 560 29.35 -7.20 -1.23
N GLU A 561 28.12 -7.73 -1.36
CA GLU A 561 27.37 -8.44 -0.31
C GLU A 561 26.90 -7.60 0.89
N LYS A 562 27.19 -6.31 0.90
CA LYS A 562 26.65 -5.39 1.91
C LYS A 562 25.39 -4.71 1.39
N VAL A 563 24.41 -4.62 2.26
CA VAL A 563 23.19 -3.85 2.00
C VAL A 563 23.54 -2.37 1.95
N LYS A 564 23.12 -1.71 0.88
CA LYS A 564 23.22 -0.28 0.74
C LYS A 564 21.81 0.30 0.63
N TRP A 565 21.50 1.20 1.53
CA TRP A 565 20.27 1.96 1.53
C TRP A 565 20.49 3.32 0.90
N GLU A 566 19.63 3.68 -0.06
CA GLU A 566 19.60 4.99 -0.69
C GLU A 566 18.21 5.56 -0.52
N ILE A 567 18.12 6.75 0.06
CA ILE A 567 16.85 7.46 0.23
C ILE A 567 16.74 8.55 -0.82
N GLU A 568 15.62 8.60 -1.49
CA GLU A 568 15.28 9.65 -2.42
C GLU A 568 13.99 10.34 -1.98
N LEU A 569 14.07 11.66 -1.88
CA LEU A 569 12.92 12.50 -1.62
C LEU A 569 12.30 12.88 -2.96
N VAL A 570 11.07 12.44 -3.19
CA VAL A 570 10.28 12.85 -4.34
C VAL A 570 9.37 13.99 -3.91
N VAL A 571 9.64 15.17 -4.46
CA VAL A 571 8.81 16.35 -4.24
C VAL A 571 8.07 16.62 -5.54
N THR A 572 6.76 16.58 -5.51
CA THR A 572 5.95 17.01 -6.65
C THR A 572 6.11 18.51 -6.82
N PRO A 573 6.60 19.00 -7.98
CA PRO A 573 6.75 20.41 -8.20
C PRO A 573 5.35 21.06 -8.23
N THR A 574 5.00 21.78 -7.18
CA THR A 574 3.80 22.61 -7.19
C THR A 574 4.07 23.89 -7.99
N GLU A 575 3.10 24.38 -8.75
CA GLU A 575 3.18 25.67 -9.45
C GLU A 575 3.61 26.80 -8.50
N ASN A 576 3.18 26.72 -7.25
CA ASN A 576 3.53 27.68 -6.20
C ASN A 576 5.05 27.70 -5.89
N LEU A 577 5.73 26.58 -5.99
CA LEU A 577 7.17 26.50 -5.72
C LEU A 577 7.98 27.23 -6.83
N LEU A 578 7.53 27.12 -8.07
CA LEU A 578 8.13 27.84 -9.20
C LEU A 578 7.89 29.35 -9.09
N ILE A 579 6.67 29.76 -8.70
CA ILE A 579 6.33 31.17 -8.42
C ILE A 579 7.19 31.70 -7.28
N LEU A 580 7.32 30.94 -6.18
CA LEU A 580 8.17 31.33 -5.05
C LEU A 580 9.63 31.52 -5.47
N LEU A 581 10.16 30.60 -6.30
CA LEU A 581 11.52 30.71 -6.83
C LEU A 581 11.70 31.99 -7.66
N ILE A 582 10.74 32.30 -8.54
CA ILE A 582 10.77 33.53 -9.36
C ILE A 582 10.75 34.76 -8.46
N VAL A 583 9.89 34.79 -7.43
CA VAL A 583 9.81 35.89 -6.47
C VAL A 583 11.14 36.08 -5.73
N ILE A 584 11.78 35.00 -5.27
CA ILE A 584 13.07 35.05 -4.61
C ILE A 584 14.14 35.63 -5.56
N ILE A 585 14.18 35.18 -6.81
CA ILE A 585 15.11 35.68 -7.81
C ILE A 585 14.90 37.19 -8.04
N ILE A 586 13.67 37.66 -8.16
CA ILE A 586 13.35 39.08 -8.32
C ILE A 586 13.85 39.88 -7.10
N ILE A 587 13.60 39.41 -5.91
CA ILE A 587 14.08 40.07 -4.67
C ILE A 587 15.61 40.16 -4.66
N LEU A 588 16.30 39.09 -5.03
CA LEU A 588 17.76 39.10 -5.11
C LEU A 588 18.30 40.11 -6.16
N PHE A 589 17.64 40.23 -7.30
CA PHE A 589 17.98 41.26 -8.31
C PHE A 589 17.76 42.69 -7.79
N ILE A 590 16.66 42.93 -7.04
CA ILE A 590 16.40 44.22 -6.42
C ILE A 590 17.48 44.56 -5.40
N ILE A 591 17.83 43.62 -4.54
CA ILE A 591 18.91 43.83 -3.55
C ILE A 591 20.25 44.12 -4.26
N LEU A 592 20.59 43.34 -5.27
CA LEU A 592 21.80 43.57 -6.05
C LEU A 592 21.83 44.97 -6.69
N PHE A 593 20.70 45.38 -7.27
CA PHE A 593 20.57 46.73 -7.86
C PHE A 593 20.77 47.83 -6.82
N ILE A 594 20.18 47.66 -5.61
CA ILE A 594 20.36 48.62 -4.51
C ILE A 594 21.83 48.70 -4.09
N ILE A 595 22.51 47.55 -3.97
CA ILE A 595 23.93 47.51 -3.61
C ILE A 595 24.80 48.25 -4.66
N ILE A 596 24.55 47.97 -5.93
CA ILE A 596 25.29 48.61 -7.03
C ILE A 596 25.04 50.13 -7.05
N PHE A 597 23.78 50.54 -6.83
CA PHE A 597 23.40 51.94 -6.75
C PHE A 597 24.07 52.65 -5.57
N LEU A 598 24.04 52.09 -4.40
CA LEU A 598 24.68 52.64 -3.22
C LEU A 598 26.21 52.71 -3.36
N HIS A 599 26.80 51.66 -3.90
CA HIS A 599 28.25 51.67 -4.16
C HIS A 599 28.65 52.73 -5.22
N SER A 600 27.84 52.91 -6.27
CA SER A 600 28.06 53.95 -7.28
C SER A 600 27.91 55.36 -6.69
N LYS A 601 26.95 55.56 -5.78
CA LYS A 601 26.74 56.81 -5.08
C LYS A 601 27.94 57.14 -4.15
N GLU A 602 28.33 56.18 -3.32
CA GLU A 602 29.50 56.29 -2.42
C GLU A 602 30.80 56.67 -3.23
N ARG A 603 31.04 55.96 -4.33
CA ARG A 603 32.17 56.24 -5.21
C ARG A 603 32.16 57.66 -5.81
N ASN A 604 30.97 58.21 -6.08
CA ASN A 604 30.87 59.59 -6.56
C ASN A 604 31.08 60.61 -5.44
N GLU A 605 30.57 60.37 -4.24
CA GLU A 605 30.79 61.19 -3.04
C GLU A 605 32.29 61.23 -2.68
N ASP A 606 32.97 60.08 -2.72
CA ASP A 606 34.41 59.98 -2.50
C ASP A 606 35.18 60.82 -3.50
N LYS A 607 34.82 60.79 -4.79
CA LYS A 607 35.46 61.62 -5.83
C LYS A 607 35.24 63.10 -5.65
N GLU A 608 34.08 63.53 -5.20
CA GLU A 608 33.80 64.92 -4.86
C GLU A 608 34.63 65.38 -3.68
N GLN A 609 34.71 64.55 -2.65
CA GLN A 609 35.47 64.81 -1.43
C GLN A 609 37.00 64.90 -1.72
N ASP A 610 37.53 64.00 -2.59
CA ASP A 610 38.90 64.07 -3.06
C ASP A 610 39.18 65.32 -3.89
N SER A 611 38.22 65.72 -4.75
CA SER A 611 38.31 66.97 -5.53
C SER A 611 38.30 68.22 -4.64
N ASP A 612 37.50 68.25 -3.58
CA ASP A 612 37.44 69.39 -2.67
C ASP A 612 38.67 69.42 -1.75
N ASN A 613 39.17 68.30 -1.29
CA ASN A 613 40.45 68.19 -0.60
C ASN A 613 41.61 68.66 -1.47
N PHE A 614 41.64 68.31 -2.75
CA PHE A 614 42.65 68.78 -3.69
C PHE A 614 42.58 70.29 -3.94
N ARG A 615 41.41 70.89 -4.03
CA ARG A 615 41.22 72.33 -4.11
C ARG A 615 41.65 73.06 -2.85
N ALA A 616 41.38 72.50 -1.68
CA ALA A 616 41.81 73.07 -0.40
C ALA A 616 43.33 73.03 -0.20
N TRP A 617 44.07 72.18 -0.88
CA TRP A 617 45.53 72.11 -0.85
C TRP A 617 46.19 73.18 -1.72
N PHE A 618 45.50 73.73 -2.70
CA PHE A 618 46.02 74.75 -3.64
C PHE A 618 45.45 76.15 -3.37
N ALA A 619 44.60 76.32 -2.37
CA ALA A 619 44.14 77.63 -1.86
C ALA A 619 44.95 78.02 -0.65
#